data_bf002f54cee0b235ff84cd056b78d077
#
_entry.id   bf002f54cee0b235ff84cd056b78d077
#
_cell.length_a   1.000
_cell.length_b   1.000
_cell.length_c   1.000
_cell.angle_alpha   90.00
_cell.angle_beta   90.00
_cell.angle_gamma   90.00
#
_symmetry.space_group_name_H-M   'P 1'
#
loop_
_entity.id
_entity.type
_entity.pdbx_description
1 polymer ?
#
loop_
_entity_poly.entity_id
_entity_poly.type
_entity_poly.pdbx_seq_one_letter_code
_entity_poly.pdbx_strand_id
1 'polypeptide(L)'
;MTRIKRVLLWAALIAIILLTAFSIYGAFMGAERARAFFNTLGLTLYWFALAALLVVGIIVFRRLLRVPALLLMHVGCILVVAGSLWGSKAGHTVGKRLFGIDKILEGRMAVLERSEDSRVRLADGNDIAELPFSVRLKDFRIEYYRPGQLMIQSRDGGNWRLPAEPGRELSLGDDLGRVTVQRIFENFKIGMEGEDRVPYDAPGGSNPALEVTIEKPDGTETTRYVFERFPGHSHPEDRIALRYRRTISDYISELQVLQEGKVLAAKDIEVNHPLRYGGYHFYQSSYGQDRGRDYTVLMVVSDSGLNLVYAGYALLIAGVFWHFWGRRALEALKNRQEKLTEAAGEPAGEEPAPDDREPHGD
;
A
#
# COMPACT_ATOMS: atom_id res chain seq x y z
N MET A 1 0.97 -19.36 44.40
CA MET A 1 0.88 -18.14 43.59
C MET A 1 0.54 -16.97 44.50
N THR A 2 1.35 -15.91 44.54
CA THR A 2 1.08 -14.73 45.41
C THR A 2 -0.18 -14.01 44.96
N ARG A 3 -0.85 -13.30 45.90
CA ARG A 3 -2.08 -12.52 45.61
C ARG A 3 -1.84 -11.54 44.44
N ILE A 4 -0.68 -10.89 44.40
CA ILE A 4 -0.30 -9.94 43.33
C ILE A 4 -0.30 -10.63 41.96
N LYS A 5 0.29 -11.80 41.82
CA LYS A 5 0.32 -12.55 40.55
C LYS A 5 -1.08 -12.93 40.07
N ARG A 6 -1.97 -13.27 40.97
CA ARG A 6 -3.39 -13.61 40.67
C ARG A 6 -4.13 -12.38 40.17
N VAL A 7 -3.98 -11.22 40.87
CA VAL A 7 -4.59 -9.97 40.46
C VAL A 7 -4.09 -9.53 39.04
N LEU A 8 -2.79 -9.57 38.79
CA LEU A 8 -2.24 -9.24 37.49
C LEU A 8 -2.75 -10.14 36.36
N LEU A 9 -2.91 -11.42 36.60
CA LEU A 9 -3.47 -12.33 35.58
C LEU A 9 -4.94 -12.03 35.29
N TRP A 10 -5.76 -11.73 36.30
CA TRP A 10 -7.13 -11.32 36.08
C TRP A 10 -7.22 -9.98 35.37
N ALA A 11 -6.38 -9.02 35.76
CA ALA A 11 -6.32 -7.73 35.09
C ALA A 11 -5.92 -7.90 33.60
N ALA A 12 -4.92 -8.74 33.30
CA ALA A 12 -4.51 -9.03 31.92
C ALA A 12 -5.64 -9.71 31.12
N LEU A 13 -6.36 -10.67 31.73
CA LEU A 13 -7.49 -11.33 31.07
C LEU A 13 -8.61 -10.33 30.76
N ILE A 14 -8.98 -9.48 31.71
CA ILE A 14 -9.99 -8.43 31.53
C ILE A 14 -9.54 -7.47 30.43
N ALA A 15 -8.28 -7.04 30.44
CA ALA A 15 -7.75 -6.13 29.41
C ALA A 15 -7.84 -6.77 28.01
N ILE A 16 -7.50 -8.05 27.86
CA ILE A 16 -7.60 -8.75 26.56
C ILE A 16 -9.05 -8.88 26.11
N ILE A 17 -9.98 -9.20 27.00
CA ILE A 17 -11.42 -9.28 26.68
C ILE A 17 -11.94 -7.93 26.23
N LEU A 18 -11.59 -6.85 26.95
CA LEU A 18 -11.97 -5.47 26.56
C LEU A 18 -11.35 -5.08 25.22
N LEU A 19 -10.08 -5.39 24.98
CA LEU A 19 -9.42 -5.13 23.70
C LEU A 19 -10.15 -5.82 22.54
N THR A 20 -10.50 -7.08 22.73
CA THR A 20 -11.25 -7.84 21.73
C THR A 20 -12.62 -7.22 21.48
N ALA A 21 -13.36 -6.87 22.52
CA ALA A 21 -14.67 -6.25 22.41
C ALA A 21 -14.59 -4.88 21.70
N PHE A 22 -13.62 -4.04 22.05
CA PHE A 22 -13.40 -2.75 21.39
C PHE A 22 -12.98 -2.92 19.93
N SER A 23 -12.16 -3.92 19.62
CA SER A 23 -11.73 -4.21 18.25
C SER A 23 -12.90 -4.65 17.37
N ILE A 24 -13.78 -5.53 17.90
CA ILE A 24 -15.01 -5.95 17.23
C ILE A 24 -15.92 -4.74 17.01
N TYR A 25 -16.16 -3.95 18.04
CA TYR A 25 -16.99 -2.76 17.97
C TYR A 25 -16.45 -1.76 16.93
N GLY A 26 -15.14 -1.50 16.94
CA GLY A 26 -14.48 -0.62 15.97
C GLY A 26 -14.61 -1.11 14.52
N ALA A 27 -14.58 -2.42 14.29
CA ALA A 27 -14.72 -2.99 12.95
C ALA A 27 -16.10 -2.69 12.30
N PHE A 28 -17.15 -2.57 13.10
CA PHE A 28 -18.50 -2.23 12.61
C PHE A 28 -18.73 -0.73 12.41
N MET A 29 -17.88 0.14 12.95
CA MET A 29 -18.08 1.59 12.88
C MET A 29 -17.57 2.24 11.58
N GLY A 30 -16.71 1.56 10.85
CA GLY A 30 -15.95 2.12 9.74
C GLY A 30 -14.72 2.92 10.20
N ALA A 31 -13.76 3.13 9.31
CA ALA A 31 -12.40 3.59 9.65
C ALA A 31 -12.36 4.93 10.40
N GLU A 32 -13.11 5.93 9.93
CA GLU A 32 -13.08 7.28 10.55
C GLU A 32 -13.65 7.28 11.97
N ARG A 33 -14.80 6.64 12.18
CA ARG A 33 -15.44 6.57 13.50
C ARG A 33 -14.63 5.70 14.46
N ALA A 34 -14.08 4.58 13.99
CA ALA A 34 -13.20 3.75 14.78
C ALA A 34 -11.97 4.54 15.24
N ARG A 35 -11.33 5.31 14.33
CA ARG A 35 -10.21 6.18 14.68
C ARG A 35 -10.57 7.21 15.75
N ALA A 36 -11.72 7.87 15.63
CA ALA A 36 -12.21 8.82 16.62
C ALA A 36 -12.45 8.13 17.98
N PHE A 37 -13.07 6.95 17.98
CA PHE A 37 -13.35 6.15 19.18
C PHE A 37 -12.06 5.76 19.90
N PHE A 38 -11.07 5.20 19.19
CA PHE A 38 -9.80 4.78 19.80
C PHE A 38 -8.92 5.94 20.28
N ASN A 39 -9.18 7.17 19.84
CA ASN A 39 -8.50 8.39 20.33
C ASN A 39 -9.24 9.11 21.46
N THR A 40 -10.31 8.53 22.03
CA THR A 40 -10.99 9.11 23.21
C THR A 40 -10.08 9.04 24.44
N LEU A 41 -10.29 9.96 25.39
CA LEU A 41 -9.53 10.00 26.63
C LEU A 41 -9.61 8.66 27.40
N GLY A 42 -10.79 8.07 27.46
CA GLY A 42 -10.99 6.77 28.13
C GLY A 42 -10.15 5.65 27.55
N LEU A 43 -10.09 5.55 26.21
CA LEU A 43 -9.25 4.56 25.54
C LEU A 43 -7.77 4.92 25.56
N THR A 44 -7.41 6.19 25.54
CA THR A 44 -6.03 6.61 25.79
C THR A 44 -5.55 6.13 27.17
N LEU A 45 -6.33 6.30 28.23
CA LEU A 45 -6.01 5.78 29.57
C LEU A 45 -5.93 4.26 29.59
N TYR A 46 -6.83 3.58 28.87
CA TYR A 46 -6.76 2.13 28.70
C TYR A 46 -5.45 1.66 28.06
N TRP A 47 -4.97 2.34 27.01
CA TRP A 47 -3.69 2.01 26.35
C TRP A 47 -2.49 2.18 27.29
N PHE A 48 -2.49 3.26 28.11
CA PHE A 48 -1.46 3.46 29.13
C PHE A 48 -1.51 2.37 30.20
N ALA A 49 -2.71 2.00 30.65
CA ALA A 49 -2.89 0.91 31.63
C ALA A 49 -2.42 -0.43 31.06
N LEU A 50 -2.72 -0.72 29.81
CA LEU A 50 -2.27 -1.93 29.13
C LEU A 50 -0.73 -1.96 29.00
N ALA A 51 -0.11 -0.86 28.61
CA ALA A 51 1.35 -0.76 28.54
C ALA A 51 2.00 -0.98 29.91
N ALA A 52 1.46 -0.33 30.97
CA ALA A 52 1.93 -0.51 32.33
C ALA A 52 1.77 -1.96 32.80
N LEU A 53 0.64 -2.60 32.50
CA LEU A 53 0.38 -4.00 32.83
C LEU A 53 1.37 -4.95 32.18
N LEU A 54 1.73 -4.73 30.90
CA LEU A 54 2.74 -5.51 30.19
C LEU A 54 4.12 -5.36 30.83
N VAL A 55 4.54 -4.13 31.18
CA VAL A 55 5.83 -3.86 31.85
C VAL A 55 5.87 -4.52 33.22
N VAL A 56 4.85 -4.30 34.05
CA VAL A 56 4.74 -4.90 35.40
C VAL A 56 4.69 -6.42 35.29
N GLY A 57 4.02 -6.96 34.27
CA GLY A 57 3.99 -8.39 33.99
C GLY A 57 5.39 -8.97 33.79
N ILE A 58 6.24 -8.33 33.01
CA ILE A 58 7.63 -8.77 32.79
C ILE A 58 8.41 -8.79 34.11
N ILE A 59 8.25 -7.74 34.94
CA ILE A 59 8.99 -7.61 36.21
C ILE A 59 8.54 -8.68 37.22
N VAL A 60 7.23 -8.89 37.34
CA VAL A 60 6.63 -9.80 38.37
C VAL A 60 6.76 -11.26 37.97
N PHE A 61 6.63 -11.56 36.69
CA PHE A 61 6.71 -12.94 36.18
C PHE A 61 8.12 -13.22 35.61
N ARG A 62 9.09 -13.52 36.50
CA ARG A 62 10.49 -13.83 36.14
C ARG A 62 10.64 -14.90 35.04
N ARG A 63 9.62 -15.73 34.81
CA ARG A 63 9.60 -16.70 33.71
C ARG A 63 9.64 -16.01 32.35
N LEU A 64 9.01 -14.82 32.22
CA LEU A 64 9.02 -14.04 30.99
C LEU A 64 10.42 -13.57 30.63
N LEU A 65 11.26 -13.25 31.63
CA LEU A 65 12.67 -12.85 31.44
C LEU A 65 13.57 -14.05 31.09
N ARG A 66 13.22 -15.26 31.60
CA ARG A 66 14.07 -16.46 31.42
C ARG A 66 13.82 -17.19 30.11
N VAL A 67 12.66 -17.00 29.50
CA VAL A 67 12.28 -17.64 28.24
C VAL A 67 12.34 -16.62 27.11
N PRO A 68 13.39 -16.65 26.26
CA PRO A 68 13.59 -15.61 25.23
C PRO A 68 12.39 -15.38 24.32
N ALA A 69 11.71 -16.44 23.92
CA ALA A 69 10.50 -16.36 23.10
C ALA A 69 9.40 -15.51 23.76
N LEU A 70 9.15 -15.73 25.07
CA LEU A 70 8.12 -14.99 25.80
C LEU A 70 8.55 -13.53 26.00
N LEU A 71 9.83 -13.29 26.27
CA LEU A 71 10.38 -11.95 26.39
C LEU A 71 10.21 -11.16 25.09
N LEU A 72 10.62 -11.74 23.96
CA LEU A 72 10.49 -11.11 22.63
C LEU A 72 9.01 -10.74 22.35
N MET A 73 8.07 -11.65 22.60
CA MET A 73 6.65 -11.37 22.37
C MET A 73 6.14 -10.23 23.27
N HIS A 74 6.50 -10.20 24.56
CA HIS A 74 6.04 -9.13 25.47
C HIS A 74 6.67 -7.79 25.17
N VAL A 75 7.98 -7.76 24.87
CA VAL A 75 8.67 -6.53 24.44
C VAL A 75 8.09 -6.05 23.10
N GLY A 76 7.81 -6.98 22.17
CA GLY A 76 7.13 -6.65 20.92
C GLY A 76 5.78 -5.98 21.15
N CYS A 77 4.93 -6.53 22.03
CA CYS A 77 3.66 -5.89 22.40
C CYS A 77 3.85 -4.50 23.01
N ILE A 78 4.82 -4.33 23.90
CA ILE A 78 5.13 -3.02 24.50
C ILE A 78 5.53 -2.01 23.42
N LEU A 79 6.39 -2.39 22.49
CA LEU A 79 6.81 -1.50 21.40
C LEU A 79 5.65 -1.12 20.47
N VAL A 80 4.77 -2.07 20.16
CA VAL A 80 3.57 -1.77 19.35
C VAL A 80 2.68 -0.75 20.08
N VAL A 81 2.39 -0.96 21.36
CA VAL A 81 1.55 -0.04 22.14
C VAL A 81 2.26 1.32 22.31
N ALA A 82 3.54 1.35 22.64
CA ALA A 82 4.32 2.57 22.80
C ALA A 82 4.39 3.37 21.49
N GLY A 83 4.67 2.69 20.36
CA GLY A 83 4.71 3.30 19.04
C GLY A 83 3.36 3.89 18.62
N SER A 84 2.27 3.16 18.88
CA SER A 84 0.91 3.63 18.60
C SER A 84 0.53 4.84 19.46
N LEU A 85 0.88 4.82 20.75
CA LEU A 85 0.68 5.98 21.64
C LEU A 85 1.50 7.20 21.19
N TRP A 86 2.76 7.00 20.79
CA TRP A 86 3.63 8.07 20.31
C TRP A 86 3.09 8.73 19.02
N GLY A 87 2.54 7.95 18.10
CA GLY A 87 1.90 8.41 16.87
C GLY A 87 0.48 8.99 17.07
N SER A 88 -0.10 8.90 18.27
CA SER A 88 -1.44 9.41 18.57
C SER A 88 -1.45 10.92 18.82
N LYS A 89 -2.65 11.54 18.83
CA LYS A 89 -2.83 12.96 19.23
C LYS A 89 -2.21 13.25 20.61
N ALA A 90 -2.39 12.34 21.57
CA ALA A 90 -1.80 12.47 22.91
C ALA A 90 -0.27 12.43 22.87
N GLY A 91 0.32 11.51 22.09
CA GLY A 91 1.76 11.42 21.89
C GLY A 91 2.35 12.67 21.26
N HIS A 92 1.71 13.23 20.23
CA HIS A 92 2.11 14.49 19.62
C HIS A 92 2.05 15.66 20.61
N THR A 93 0.98 15.73 21.43
CA THR A 93 0.87 16.77 22.48
C THR A 93 1.98 16.66 23.51
N VAL A 94 2.33 15.45 23.94
CA VAL A 94 3.45 15.18 24.85
C VAL A 94 4.78 15.53 24.19
N GLY A 95 4.97 15.12 22.93
CA GLY A 95 6.16 15.42 22.13
C GLY A 95 6.40 16.93 22.00
N LYS A 96 5.34 17.70 21.71
CA LYS A 96 5.40 19.16 21.65
C LYS A 96 5.77 19.78 22.99
N ARG A 97 5.13 19.34 24.08
CA ARG A 97 5.33 19.94 25.42
C ARG A 97 6.68 19.60 26.05
N LEU A 98 7.16 18.36 25.90
CA LEU A 98 8.37 17.90 26.57
C LEU A 98 9.63 18.02 25.71
N PHE A 99 9.51 17.89 24.40
CA PHE A 99 10.65 17.84 23.50
C PHE A 99 10.66 18.96 22.46
N GLY A 100 9.63 19.82 22.42
CA GLY A 100 9.50 20.88 21.42
C GLY A 100 9.24 20.35 19.99
N ILE A 101 8.87 19.07 19.84
CA ILE A 101 8.63 18.43 18.56
C ILE A 101 7.21 18.79 18.10
N ASP A 102 7.10 19.79 17.23
CA ASP A 102 5.81 20.24 16.67
C ASP A 102 5.66 19.68 15.24
N LYS A 103 5.13 18.48 15.11
CA LYS A 103 4.87 17.84 13.81
C LYS A 103 3.38 17.88 13.49
N ILE A 104 3.08 18.09 12.20
CA ILE A 104 1.72 17.98 11.67
C ILE A 104 1.29 16.51 11.77
N LEU A 105 0.22 16.25 12.52
CA LEU A 105 -0.29 14.88 12.69
C LEU A 105 -0.87 14.35 11.38
N GLU A 106 -1.76 15.15 10.78
CA GLU A 106 -2.40 14.86 9.51
C GLU A 106 -2.91 16.14 8.87
N GLY A 107 -2.75 16.25 7.56
CA GLY A 107 -3.26 17.37 6.78
C GLY A 107 -3.28 17.08 5.29
N ARG A 108 -3.71 18.07 4.53
CA ARG A 108 -3.75 18.02 3.06
C ARG A 108 -2.96 19.17 2.47
N MET A 109 -2.20 18.88 1.42
CA MET A 109 -1.42 19.83 0.67
C MET A 109 -1.80 19.73 -0.81
N ALA A 110 -2.19 20.84 -1.42
CA ALA A 110 -2.43 20.89 -2.87
C ALA A 110 -1.23 21.56 -3.55
N VAL A 111 -0.59 20.87 -4.48
CA VAL A 111 0.59 21.37 -5.19
C VAL A 111 0.28 21.40 -6.69
N LEU A 112 0.39 22.58 -7.30
CA LEU A 112 0.24 22.76 -8.75
C LEU A 112 1.48 22.24 -9.47
N GLU A 113 1.29 21.71 -10.67
CA GLU A 113 2.40 21.29 -11.51
C GLU A 113 3.39 22.43 -11.76
N ARG A 114 4.68 22.11 -11.67
CA ARG A 114 5.82 23.04 -11.77
C ARG A 114 5.83 24.13 -10.71
N SER A 115 5.15 23.91 -9.58
CA SER A 115 5.21 24.79 -8.42
C SER A 115 5.60 24.03 -7.17
N GLU A 116 5.91 24.77 -6.11
CA GLU A 116 6.24 24.24 -4.80
C GLU A 116 5.41 24.93 -3.72
N ASP A 117 5.10 24.20 -2.66
CA ASP A 117 4.43 24.71 -1.48
C ASP A 117 4.98 24.02 -0.22
N SER A 118 4.91 24.70 0.94
CA SER A 118 5.23 24.17 2.27
C SER A 118 4.00 24.11 3.17
N ARG A 119 2.87 24.65 2.73
CA ARG A 119 1.65 24.83 3.52
C ARG A 119 0.79 23.59 3.49
N VAL A 120 0.40 23.14 4.67
CA VAL A 120 -0.47 21.98 4.88
C VAL A 120 -1.71 22.43 5.61
N ARG A 121 -2.89 22.21 5.06
CA ARG A 121 -4.17 22.42 5.72
C ARG A 121 -4.41 21.26 6.68
N LEU A 122 -4.57 21.53 7.96
CA LEU A 122 -4.78 20.51 8.99
C LEU A 122 -6.13 19.81 8.84
N ALA A 123 -6.18 18.53 9.20
CA ALA A 123 -7.39 17.72 9.09
C ALA A 123 -8.48 18.08 10.11
N ASP A 124 -8.13 18.73 11.21
CA ASP A 124 -9.04 19.09 12.30
C ASP A 124 -9.65 20.49 12.19
N GLY A 125 -9.33 21.22 11.11
CA GLY A 125 -9.87 22.58 10.92
C GLY A 125 -9.42 23.23 9.63
N ASN A 126 -9.55 24.55 9.57
CA ASN A 126 -9.03 25.37 8.47
C ASN A 126 -7.63 25.91 8.72
N ASP A 127 -7.01 25.53 9.83
CA ASP A 127 -5.68 26.00 10.19
C ASP A 127 -4.65 25.50 9.17
N ILE A 128 -3.68 26.35 8.86
CA ILE A 128 -2.58 26.06 7.96
C ILE A 128 -1.32 25.96 8.81
N ALA A 129 -0.62 24.84 8.66
CA ALA A 129 0.71 24.64 9.21
C ALA A 129 1.74 24.64 8.09
N GLU A 130 2.99 24.95 8.41
CA GLU A 130 4.10 24.95 7.44
C GLU A 130 5.07 23.83 7.74
N LEU A 131 5.55 23.16 6.66
CA LEU A 131 6.64 22.21 6.71
C LEU A 131 7.99 22.97 6.75
N PRO A 132 9.04 22.41 7.38
CA PRO A 132 10.37 23.01 7.37
C PRO A 132 11.11 22.89 6.02
N PHE A 133 10.44 22.47 4.98
CA PHE A 133 10.88 22.31 3.61
C PHE A 133 9.69 22.47 2.65
N SER A 134 9.95 22.69 1.37
CA SER A 134 8.90 22.73 0.34
C SER A 134 8.81 21.41 -0.42
N VAL A 135 7.61 21.12 -0.95
CA VAL A 135 7.34 20.01 -1.84
C VAL A 135 6.95 20.56 -3.19
N ARG A 136 7.68 20.16 -4.25
CA ARG A 136 7.43 20.53 -5.64
C ARG A 136 6.80 19.38 -6.38
N LEU A 137 5.74 19.66 -7.12
CA LEU A 137 5.22 18.77 -8.15
C LEU A 137 5.91 19.12 -9.48
N LYS A 138 6.77 18.22 -9.97
CA LYS A 138 7.47 18.42 -11.22
C LYS A 138 6.60 18.05 -12.42
N ASP A 139 5.91 16.91 -12.33
CA ASP A 139 5.05 16.36 -13.37
C ASP A 139 3.90 15.56 -12.73
N PHE A 140 2.72 15.61 -13.37
CA PHE A 140 1.58 14.78 -12.99
C PHE A 140 1.07 14.04 -14.22
N ARG A 141 0.94 12.71 -14.11
CA ARG A 141 0.43 11.88 -15.19
C ARG A 141 -0.57 10.83 -14.69
N ILE A 142 -1.51 10.49 -15.57
CA ILE A 142 -2.47 9.43 -15.36
C ILE A 142 -2.10 8.28 -16.28
N GLU A 143 -1.93 7.10 -15.73
CA GLU A 143 -1.72 5.88 -16.48
C GLU A 143 -3.02 5.12 -16.68
N TYR A 144 -3.13 4.41 -17.80
CA TYR A 144 -4.33 3.69 -18.17
C TYR A 144 -4.00 2.25 -18.50
N TYR A 145 -4.90 1.33 -18.12
CA TYR A 145 -4.82 -0.05 -18.59
C TYR A 145 -4.94 -0.11 -20.11
N ARG A 146 -4.10 -0.90 -20.73
CA ARG A 146 -4.16 -1.19 -22.17
C ARG A 146 -4.61 -2.64 -22.39
N PRO A 147 -5.45 -2.87 -23.41
CA PRO A 147 -6.09 -1.89 -24.29
C PRO A 147 -7.26 -1.18 -23.60
N GLY A 148 -7.60 0.02 -24.12
CA GLY A 148 -8.88 0.64 -23.81
C GLY A 148 -10.05 -0.17 -24.37
N GLN A 149 -11.28 0.29 -24.18
CA GLN A 149 -12.48 -0.41 -24.62
C GLN A 149 -13.34 0.47 -25.52
N LEU A 150 -13.73 -0.05 -26.68
CA LEU A 150 -14.80 0.50 -27.48
C LEU A 150 -16.12 -0.15 -27.02
N MET A 151 -17.01 0.64 -26.46
CA MET A 151 -18.35 0.22 -26.09
C MET A 151 -19.29 0.54 -27.24
N ILE A 152 -20.07 -0.44 -27.64
CA ILE A 152 -21.02 -0.36 -28.76
C ILE A 152 -22.40 -0.66 -28.20
N GLN A 153 -23.38 0.22 -28.46
CA GLN A 153 -24.73 0.07 -28.03
C GLN A 153 -25.70 0.26 -29.20
N SER A 154 -26.56 -0.72 -29.45
CA SER A 154 -27.65 -0.56 -30.44
C SER A 154 -28.88 0.13 -29.83
N ARG A 155 -29.74 0.70 -30.68
CA ARG A 155 -31.03 1.27 -30.25
C ARG A 155 -31.98 0.21 -29.70
N ASP A 156 -31.80 -1.03 -30.11
CA ASP A 156 -32.67 -2.16 -29.73
C ASP A 156 -32.17 -2.85 -28.44
N GLY A 157 -31.19 -2.23 -27.71
CA GLY A 157 -30.70 -2.68 -26.40
C GLY A 157 -29.52 -3.62 -26.45
N GLY A 158 -28.95 -3.96 -27.62
CA GLY A 158 -27.71 -4.73 -27.75
C GLY A 158 -26.51 -3.94 -27.17
N ASN A 159 -25.65 -4.62 -26.44
CA ASN A 159 -24.45 -4.04 -25.85
C ASN A 159 -23.26 -4.93 -26.10
N TRP A 160 -22.21 -4.39 -26.69
CA TRP A 160 -20.96 -5.11 -26.98
C TRP A 160 -19.76 -4.31 -26.50
N ARG A 161 -18.65 -5.02 -26.29
CA ARG A 161 -17.36 -4.42 -25.93
C ARG A 161 -16.29 -5.00 -26.85
N LEU A 162 -15.50 -4.12 -27.43
CA LEU A 162 -14.38 -4.47 -28.29
C LEU A 162 -13.11 -3.86 -27.71
N PRO A 163 -12.04 -4.65 -27.47
CA PRO A 163 -10.74 -4.08 -27.11
C PRO A 163 -10.30 -3.06 -28.15
N ALA A 164 -9.87 -1.88 -27.71
CA ALA A 164 -9.39 -0.82 -28.56
C ALA A 164 -7.96 -1.11 -29.05
N GLU A 165 -7.83 -2.09 -29.95
CA GLU A 165 -6.58 -2.48 -30.60
C GLU A 165 -6.76 -2.39 -32.11
N PRO A 166 -5.78 -1.83 -32.87
CA PRO A 166 -5.85 -1.78 -34.31
C PRO A 166 -6.02 -3.18 -34.92
N GLY A 167 -6.94 -3.30 -35.88
CA GLY A 167 -7.28 -4.53 -36.55
C GLY A 167 -8.29 -5.44 -35.79
N ARG A 168 -8.70 -5.06 -34.59
CA ARG A 168 -9.78 -5.79 -33.90
C ARG A 168 -11.12 -5.49 -34.52
N GLU A 169 -11.87 -6.54 -34.78
CA GLU A 169 -13.19 -6.49 -35.37
C GLU A 169 -14.21 -7.25 -34.55
N LEU A 170 -15.47 -6.85 -34.66
CA LEU A 170 -16.61 -7.48 -34.02
C LEU A 170 -17.84 -7.45 -34.94
N SER A 171 -18.43 -8.60 -35.22
CA SER A 171 -19.72 -8.70 -35.89
C SER A 171 -20.83 -8.44 -34.88
N LEU A 172 -21.76 -7.53 -35.21
CA LEU A 172 -22.91 -7.17 -34.39
C LEU A 172 -24.18 -7.92 -34.77
N GLY A 173 -24.08 -8.85 -35.72
CA GLY A 173 -25.17 -9.61 -36.33
C GLY A 173 -25.53 -9.09 -37.71
N ASP A 174 -26.42 -9.85 -38.40
CA ASP A 174 -26.74 -9.61 -39.80
C ASP A 174 -27.45 -8.25 -40.07
N ASP A 175 -28.12 -7.72 -39.05
CA ASP A 175 -28.87 -6.46 -39.17
C ASP A 175 -28.04 -5.21 -38.88
N LEU A 176 -26.90 -5.32 -38.19
CA LEU A 176 -26.09 -4.20 -37.73
C LEU A 176 -24.68 -4.13 -38.38
N GLY A 177 -24.23 -5.25 -38.97
CA GLY A 177 -22.96 -5.34 -39.68
C GLY A 177 -21.76 -5.58 -38.76
N ARG A 178 -20.62 -4.97 -39.08
CA ARG A 178 -19.33 -5.17 -38.43
C ARG A 178 -18.69 -3.86 -38.02
N VAL A 179 -17.96 -3.88 -36.90
CA VAL A 179 -17.18 -2.74 -36.41
C VAL A 179 -15.73 -3.14 -36.30
N THR A 180 -14.81 -2.34 -36.88
CA THR A 180 -13.38 -2.57 -36.88
C THR A 180 -12.66 -1.33 -36.34
N VAL A 181 -11.72 -1.54 -35.36
CA VAL A 181 -10.83 -0.49 -34.90
C VAL A 181 -9.65 -0.35 -35.85
N GLN A 182 -9.49 0.82 -36.50
CA GLN A 182 -8.43 1.06 -37.46
C GLN A 182 -7.18 1.67 -36.82
N ARG A 183 -7.36 2.74 -36.02
CA ARG A 183 -6.27 3.48 -35.39
C ARG A 183 -6.64 3.97 -33.99
N ILE A 184 -5.62 4.18 -33.17
CA ILE A 184 -5.71 4.81 -31.87
C ILE A 184 -4.92 6.11 -31.93
N PHE A 185 -5.49 7.18 -31.41
CA PHE A 185 -4.85 8.47 -31.24
C PHE A 185 -4.76 8.80 -29.76
N GLU A 186 -3.60 9.19 -29.27
CA GLU A 186 -3.43 9.72 -27.90
C GLU A 186 -3.80 11.21 -27.85
N ASN A 187 -3.53 11.96 -28.91
CA ASN A 187 -3.88 13.37 -29.05
C ASN A 187 -4.37 13.68 -30.46
N PHE A 188 -5.59 13.28 -30.77
CA PHE A 188 -6.22 13.48 -32.07
C PHE A 188 -6.27 14.95 -32.49
N LYS A 189 -5.76 15.25 -33.67
CA LYS A 189 -5.89 16.53 -34.39
C LYS A 189 -6.22 16.27 -35.84
N ILE A 190 -6.74 17.30 -36.50
CA ILE A 190 -6.96 17.32 -37.94
C ILE A 190 -5.98 18.32 -38.52
N GLY A 191 -5.17 17.86 -39.45
CA GLY A 191 -4.28 18.70 -40.30
C GLY A 191 -4.82 18.83 -41.69
N MET A 192 -4.10 19.60 -42.51
CA MET A 192 -4.33 19.71 -43.94
C MET A 192 -3.14 19.12 -44.68
N GLU A 193 -3.41 18.20 -45.59
CA GLU A 193 -2.41 17.70 -46.55
C GLU A 193 -2.91 18.01 -47.95
N GLY A 194 -2.38 19.16 -48.49
CA GLY A 194 -3.00 19.78 -49.65
C GLY A 194 -4.38 20.36 -49.33
N GLU A 195 -5.40 19.92 -50.05
CA GLU A 195 -6.82 20.28 -49.83
C GLU A 195 -7.55 19.29 -48.89
N ASP A 196 -6.92 18.15 -48.55
CA ASP A 196 -7.53 17.10 -47.77
C ASP A 196 -7.33 17.28 -46.25
N ARG A 197 -8.36 16.95 -45.51
CA ARG A 197 -8.30 16.91 -44.05
C ARG A 197 -7.83 15.54 -43.54
N VAL A 198 -6.65 15.51 -42.98
CA VAL A 198 -6.02 14.24 -42.51
C VAL A 198 -5.92 14.24 -41.00
N PRO A 199 -6.40 13.16 -40.34
CA PRO A 199 -6.23 13.00 -38.91
C PRO A 199 -4.80 12.56 -38.58
N TYR A 200 -4.21 13.14 -37.54
CA TYR A 200 -2.90 12.81 -37.06
C TYR A 200 -2.80 12.84 -35.54
N ASP A 201 -1.82 12.17 -34.98
CA ASP A 201 -1.51 12.18 -33.55
C ASP A 201 -0.51 13.29 -33.27
N ALA A 202 -0.94 14.34 -32.56
CA ALA A 202 -0.12 15.50 -32.31
C ALA A 202 0.78 15.30 -31.08
N PRO A 203 2.03 15.80 -31.08
CA PRO A 203 2.87 15.74 -29.90
C PRO A 203 2.33 16.63 -28.79
N GLY A 204 2.34 16.12 -27.56
CA GLY A 204 1.86 16.84 -26.36
C GLY A 204 0.34 16.95 -26.31
N GLY A 205 -0.18 17.22 -25.12
CA GLY A 205 -1.62 17.28 -24.86
C GLY A 205 -2.28 15.88 -24.79
N SER A 206 -3.60 15.87 -24.66
CA SER A 206 -4.35 14.61 -24.58
C SER A 206 -5.75 14.83 -25.16
N ASN A 207 -6.05 14.20 -26.28
CA ASN A 207 -7.38 14.11 -26.87
C ASN A 207 -7.57 12.71 -27.48
N PRO A 208 -7.73 11.68 -26.63
CA PRO A 208 -7.77 10.30 -27.07
C PRO A 208 -8.97 10.01 -27.94
N ALA A 209 -8.72 9.34 -29.06
CA ALA A 209 -9.75 8.95 -30.01
C ALA A 209 -9.42 7.63 -30.68
N LEU A 210 -10.46 6.97 -31.20
CA LEU A 210 -10.35 5.82 -32.08
C LEU A 210 -10.86 6.19 -33.46
N GLU A 211 -10.18 5.72 -34.49
CA GLU A 211 -10.71 5.61 -35.83
C GLU A 211 -11.34 4.24 -35.99
N VAL A 212 -12.61 4.22 -36.30
CA VAL A 212 -13.45 3.03 -36.34
C VAL A 212 -14.15 2.95 -37.70
N THR A 213 -14.07 1.83 -38.39
CA THR A 213 -14.86 1.55 -39.59
C THR A 213 -16.09 0.73 -39.20
N ILE A 214 -17.24 1.18 -39.66
CA ILE A 214 -18.53 0.49 -39.57
C ILE A 214 -18.88 -0.02 -40.94
N GLU A 215 -18.89 -1.34 -41.14
CA GLU A 215 -19.38 -2.01 -42.32
C GLU A 215 -20.85 -2.35 -42.11
N LYS A 216 -21.74 -1.75 -42.87
CA LYS A 216 -23.20 -1.99 -42.81
C LYS A 216 -23.56 -3.29 -43.54
N PRO A 217 -24.75 -3.86 -43.27
CA PRO A 217 -25.22 -5.08 -43.95
C PRO A 217 -25.31 -4.98 -45.49
N ASP A 218 -25.44 -3.77 -46.00
CA ASP A 218 -25.43 -3.50 -47.45
C ASP A 218 -24.02 -3.40 -48.07
N GLY A 219 -22.98 -3.66 -47.28
CA GLY A 219 -21.58 -3.56 -47.69
C GLY A 219 -21.02 -2.14 -47.69
N THR A 220 -21.79 -1.14 -47.24
CA THR A 220 -21.33 0.25 -47.17
C THR A 220 -20.44 0.43 -45.96
N GLU A 221 -19.21 0.96 -46.17
CA GLU A 221 -18.28 1.31 -45.11
C GLU A 221 -18.40 2.78 -44.72
N THR A 222 -18.32 3.03 -43.41
CA THR A 222 -18.32 4.39 -42.87
C THR A 222 -17.28 4.52 -41.79
N THR A 223 -16.39 5.50 -41.91
CA THR A 223 -15.37 5.82 -40.89
C THR A 223 -15.97 6.76 -39.84
N ARG A 224 -15.68 6.49 -38.56
CA ARG A 224 -16.08 7.33 -37.42
C ARG A 224 -14.87 7.56 -36.51
N TYR A 225 -14.78 8.78 -35.94
CA TYR A 225 -13.83 9.11 -34.90
C TYR A 225 -14.58 9.14 -33.56
N VAL A 226 -14.16 8.26 -32.64
CA VAL A 226 -14.80 8.07 -31.33
C VAL A 226 -13.91 8.64 -30.25
N PHE A 227 -14.30 9.75 -29.66
CA PHE A 227 -13.53 10.47 -28.66
C PHE A 227 -13.85 9.98 -27.24
N GLU A 228 -12.81 9.85 -26.39
CA GLU A 228 -13.00 9.51 -24.98
C GLU A 228 -13.70 10.64 -24.23
N ARG A 229 -13.29 11.89 -24.45
CA ARG A 229 -13.78 13.07 -23.73
C ARG A 229 -15.12 13.59 -24.23
N PHE A 230 -15.54 13.21 -25.43
CA PHE A 230 -16.76 13.67 -26.07
C PHE A 230 -17.64 12.48 -26.47
N PRO A 231 -18.21 11.73 -25.50
CA PRO A 231 -18.90 10.48 -25.79
C PRO A 231 -20.24 10.64 -26.53
N GLY A 232 -20.70 11.87 -26.78
CA GLY A 232 -21.99 12.16 -27.39
C GLY A 232 -21.96 12.41 -28.89
N HIS A 233 -20.86 12.26 -29.59
CA HIS A 233 -20.75 12.49 -31.04
C HIS A 233 -21.17 11.28 -31.90
N SER A 234 -22.26 10.60 -31.50
CA SER A 234 -22.89 9.60 -32.35
C SER A 234 -23.74 10.34 -33.41
N HIS A 235 -23.61 9.97 -34.69
CA HIS A 235 -24.43 10.51 -35.74
C HIS A 235 -25.89 10.05 -35.52
N PRO A 236 -26.90 10.96 -35.66
CA PRO A 236 -28.32 10.61 -35.49
C PRO A 236 -28.80 9.49 -36.42
N GLU A 237 -28.12 9.30 -37.55
CA GLU A 237 -28.45 8.28 -38.57
C GLU A 237 -27.87 6.91 -38.26
N ASP A 238 -26.88 6.83 -37.34
CA ASP A 238 -26.26 5.54 -37.00
C ASP A 238 -27.20 4.73 -36.10
N ARG A 239 -27.40 3.43 -36.44
CA ARG A 239 -28.19 2.49 -35.63
C ARG A 239 -27.49 2.07 -34.34
N ILE A 240 -26.18 2.37 -34.24
CA ILE A 240 -25.32 2.07 -33.09
C ILE A 240 -24.70 3.34 -32.53
N ALA A 241 -24.55 3.39 -31.22
CA ALA A 241 -23.80 4.41 -30.50
C ALA A 241 -22.43 3.83 -30.09
N LEU A 242 -21.38 4.60 -30.35
CA LEU A 242 -20.00 4.22 -30.03
C LEU A 242 -19.47 5.10 -28.90
N ARG A 243 -18.78 4.48 -27.94
CA ARG A 243 -18.11 5.19 -26.83
C ARG A 243 -16.74 4.58 -26.58
N TYR A 244 -15.71 5.39 -26.67
CA TYR A 244 -14.36 5.02 -26.27
C TYR A 244 -14.15 5.28 -24.78
N ARG A 245 -13.56 4.32 -24.06
CA ARG A 245 -13.28 4.43 -22.65
C ARG A 245 -11.94 3.76 -22.31
N ARG A 246 -11.10 4.46 -21.57
CA ARG A 246 -9.91 3.91 -20.93
C ARG A 246 -10.16 3.76 -19.44
N THR A 247 -9.66 2.70 -18.84
CA THR A 247 -9.70 2.49 -17.39
C THR A 247 -8.39 2.97 -16.80
N ILE A 248 -8.46 3.85 -15.82
CA ILE A 248 -7.27 4.38 -15.14
C ILE A 248 -6.60 3.23 -14.39
N SER A 249 -5.31 3.10 -14.58
CA SER A 249 -4.43 2.16 -13.88
C SER A 249 -3.83 2.80 -12.65
N ASP A 250 -3.27 4.01 -12.79
CA ASP A 250 -2.62 4.71 -11.69
C ASP A 250 -2.58 6.23 -11.89
N TYR A 251 -2.29 6.93 -10.80
CA TYR A 251 -2.02 8.36 -10.74
C TYR A 251 -0.60 8.55 -10.24
N ILE A 252 0.25 9.16 -11.04
CA ILE A 252 1.67 9.33 -10.72
C ILE A 252 1.98 10.81 -10.57
N SER A 253 2.54 11.17 -9.40
CA SER A 253 3.06 12.51 -9.14
C SER A 253 4.56 12.46 -8.94
N GLU A 254 5.33 13.10 -9.82
CA GLU A 254 6.78 13.26 -9.67
C GLU A 254 7.05 14.37 -8.66
N LEU A 255 7.35 13.98 -7.41
CA LEU A 255 7.59 14.91 -6.31
C LEU A 255 9.07 15.12 -6.04
N GLN A 256 9.39 16.35 -5.67
CA GLN A 256 10.70 16.75 -5.15
C GLN A 256 10.53 17.47 -3.81
N VAL A 257 11.38 17.11 -2.84
CA VAL A 257 11.52 17.86 -1.59
C VAL A 257 12.68 18.82 -1.72
N LEU A 258 12.44 20.08 -1.39
CA LEU A 258 13.44 21.14 -1.51
C LEU A 258 13.64 21.86 -0.16
N GLN A 259 14.88 22.22 0.11
CA GLN A 259 15.24 23.11 1.19
C GLN A 259 16.32 24.06 0.68
N GLU A 260 16.12 25.36 0.85
CA GLU A 260 17.04 26.41 0.35
C GLU A 260 17.38 26.25 -1.15
N GLY A 261 16.39 25.83 -1.96
CA GLY A 261 16.54 25.63 -3.41
C GLY A 261 17.25 24.35 -3.82
N LYS A 262 17.73 23.52 -2.87
CA LYS A 262 18.38 22.22 -3.17
C LYS A 262 17.35 21.10 -3.09
N VAL A 263 17.38 20.19 -4.05
CA VAL A 263 16.58 18.96 -4.03
C VAL A 263 17.24 17.97 -3.08
N LEU A 264 16.52 17.60 -2.00
CA LEU A 264 16.98 16.68 -0.97
C LEU A 264 16.45 15.27 -1.17
N ALA A 265 15.28 15.14 -1.79
CA ALA A 265 14.68 13.87 -2.15
C ALA A 265 13.80 14.04 -3.38
N ALA A 266 13.69 13.01 -4.20
CA ALA A 266 12.78 12.95 -5.33
C ALA A 266 12.20 11.55 -5.44
N LYS A 267 10.92 11.47 -5.77
CA LYS A 267 10.23 10.19 -5.96
C LYS A 267 8.96 10.39 -6.79
N ASP A 268 8.73 9.45 -7.70
CA ASP A 268 7.41 9.23 -8.29
C ASP A 268 6.53 8.55 -7.22
N ILE A 269 5.45 9.20 -6.84
CA ILE A 269 4.48 8.63 -5.93
C ILE A 269 3.26 8.14 -6.68
N GLU A 270 2.76 7.02 -6.21
CA GLU A 270 1.56 6.33 -6.68
C GLU A 270 0.63 6.10 -5.48
N VAL A 271 -0.58 5.60 -5.77
CA VAL A 271 -1.47 5.12 -4.71
C VAL A 271 -0.75 4.00 -3.96
N ASN A 272 -0.60 4.11 -2.63
CA ASN A 272 0.11 3.19 -1.72
C ASN A 272 1.67 3.23 -1.78
N HIS A 273 2.29 4.04 -2.64
CA HIS A 273 3.75 4.22 -2.68
C HIS A 273 4.17 5.64 -2.29
N PRO A 274 4.02 6.05 -1.02
CA PRO A 274 4.26 7.43 -0.60
C PRO A 274 5.74 7.84 -0.68
N LEU A 275 5.97 9.15 -0.80
CA LEU A 275 7.25 9.75 -0.49
C LEU A 275 7.39 9.88 1.02
N ARG A 276 8.56 9.53 1.56
CA ARG A 276 8.91 9.65 2.98
C ARG A 276 10.07 10.61 3.14
N TYR A 277 9.88 11.67 3.90
CA TYR A 277 10.93 12.63 4.18
C TYR A 277 10.65 13.42 5.47
N GLY A 278 11.69 13.70 6.25
CA GLY A 278 11.60 14.54 7.46
C GLY A 278 10.69 13.99 8.57
N GLY A 279 10.35 12.69 8.52
CA GLY A 279 9.39 12.03 9.40
C GLY A 279 7.93 12.29 9.00
N TYR A 280 7.71 12.66 7.74
CA TYR A 280 6.40 12.77 7.10
C TYR A 280 6.27 11.77 5.97
N HIS A 281 5.05 11.34 5.73
CA HIS A 281 4.64 10.55 4.58
C HIS A 281 3.68 11.36 3.74
N PHE A 282 3.93 11.41 2.43
CA PHE A 282 3.14 12.10 1.43
C PHE A 282 2.45 11.07 0.56
N TYR A 283 1.14 10.88 0.75
CA TYR A 283 0.33 9.96 -0.01
C TYR A 283 -0.45 10.69 -1.09
N GLN A 284 -0.55 10.11 -2.29
CA GLN A 284 -1.47 10.57 -3.32
C GLN A 284 -2.91 10.43 -2.82
N SER A 285 -3.65 11.54 -2.70
CA SER A 285 -5.02 11.56 -2.19
C SER A 285 -6.05 11.85 -3.27
N SER A 286 -5.81 12.90 -4.05
CA SER A 286 -6.64 13.27 -5.19
C SER A 286 -5.86 14.15 -6.16
N TYR A 287 -6.48 14.53 -7.25
CA TYR A 287 -5.92 15.43 -8.25
C TYR A 287 -7.01 16.30 -8.85
N GLY A 288 -6.61 17.29 -9.61
CA GLY A 288 -7.52 18.14 -10.36
C GLY A 288 -6.77 19.04 -11.32
N GLN A 289 -7.50 19.97 -11.91
CA GLN A 289 -6.94 20.94 -12.83
C GLN A 289 -7.40 22.35 -12.44
N ASP A 290 -6.47 23.28 -12.37
CA ASP A 290 -6.73 24.70 -12.16
C ASP A 290 -6.10 25.51 -13.28
N ARG A 291 -6.93 26.30 -14.00
CA ARG A 291 -6.53 27.16 -15.12
C ARG A 291 -5.64 26.46 -16.14
N GLY A 292 -5.95 25.20 -16.47
CA GLY A 292 -5.21 24.40 -17.46
C GLY A 292 -3.91 23.78 -16.95
N ARG A 293 -3.59 23.91 -15.68
CA ARG A 293 -2.48 23.19 -15.01
C ARG A 293 -3.02 22.12 -14.09
N ASP A 294 -2.40 20.97 -14.14
CA ASP A 294 -2.74 19.89 -13.22
C ASP A 294 -2.20 20.18 -11.82
N TYR A 295 -2.89 19.68 -10.81
CA TYR A 295 -2.44 19.70 -9.42
C TYR A 295 -2.68 18.36 -8.75
N THR A 296 -1.82 18.02 -7.81
CA THR A 296 -2.00 16.88 -6.92
C THR A 296 -2.43 17.34 -5.53
N VAL A 297 -3.27 16.56 -4.87
CA VAL A 297 -3.57 16.72 -3.45
C VAL A 297 -2.89 15.60 -2.69
N LEU A 298 -1.96 15.95 -1.85
CA LEU A 298 -1.22 15.04 -1.01
C LEU A 298 -1.83 15.00 0.39
N MET A 299 -2.03 13.80 0.92
CA MET A 299 -2.27 13.61 2.34
C MET A 299 -0.91 13.53 3.04
N VAL A 300 -0.66 14.46 3.95
CA VAL A 300 0.57 14.57 4.72
C VAL A 300 0.32 14.01 6.11
N VAL A 301 1.07 12.99 6.50
CA VAL A 301 0.91 12.30 7.78
C VAL A 301 2.27 12.19 8.47
N SER A 302 2.32 12.49 9.76
CA SER A 302 3.48 12.21 10.59
C SER A 302 3.32 10.87 11.31
N ASP A 303 4.06 9.87 10.86
CA ASP A 303 4.06 8.53 11.45
C ASP A 303 5.20 8.35 12.46
N SER A 304 5.30 9.28 13.44
CA SER A 304 6.40 9.33 14.40
C SER A 304 6.61 8.04 15.19
N GLY A 305 5.56 7.23 15.39
CA GLY A 305 5.63 5.96 16.11
C GLY A 305 5.78 4.70 15.24
N LEU A 306 5.70 4.85 13.91
CA LEU A 306 5.58 3.71 12.98
C LEU A 306 6.78 2.76 13.04
N ASN A 307 8.00 3.28 13.13
CA ASN A 307 9.20 2.46 13.24
C ASN A 307 9.21 1.59 14.50
N LEU A 308 8.70 2.12 15.63
CA LEU A 308 8.55 1.35 16.87
C LEU A 308 7.52 0.23 16.71
N VAL A 309 6.40 0.52 16.03
CA VAL A 309 5.36 -0.49 15.74
C VAL A 309 5.93 -1.60 14.86
N TYR A 310 6.67 -1.28 13.79
CA TYR A 310 7.29 -2.31 12.95
C TYR A 310 8.35 -3.13 13.68
N ALA A 311 9.18 -2.48 14.50
CA ALA A 311 10.14 -3.19 15.35
C ALA A 311 9.41 -4.13 16.33
N GLY A 312 8.30 -3.67 16.90
CA GLY A 312 7.42 -4.49 17.76
C GLY A 312 6.85 -5.71 17.03
N TYR A 313 6.34 -5.54 15.81
CA TYR A 313 5.86 -6.66 15.00
C TYR A 313 6.98 -7.65 14.65
N ALA A 314 8.16 -7.16 14.29
CA ALA A 314 9.31 -8.03 14.01
C ALA A 314 9.67 -8.89 15.23
N LEU A 315 9.69 -8.30 16.43
CA LEU A 315 9.95 -9.04 17.67
C LEU A 315 8.83 -10.03 18.01
N LEU A 316 7.57 -9.68 17.78
CA LEU A 316 6.43 -10.58 17.95
C LEU A 316 6.56 -11.81 17.04
N ILE A 317 6.81 -11.60 15.74
CA ILE A 317 6.98 -12.68 14.76
C ILE A 317 8.17 -13.56 15.15
N ALA A 318 9.32 -12.94 15.47
CA ALA A 318 10.51 -13.67 15.90
C ALA A 318 10.26 -14.48 17.18
N GLY A 319 9.55 -13.91 18.16
CA GLY A 319 9.21 -14.58 19.41
C GLY A 319 8.27 -15.77 19.20
N VAL A 320 7.25 -15.63 18.37
CA VAL A 320 6.33 -16.70 18.00
C VAL A 320 7.08 -17.81 17.25
N PHE A 321 7.88 -17.44 16.24
CA PHE A 321 8.68 -18.39 15.49
C PHE A 321 9.63 -19.18 16.41
N TRP A 322 10.36 -18.48 17.31
CA TRP A 322 11.24 -19.09 18.29
C TRP A 322 10.49 -20.04 19.25
N HIS A 323 9.28 -19.66 19.68
CA HIS A 323 8.48 -20.48 20.57
C HIS A 323 8.07 -21.83 19.95
N PHE A 324 7.68 -21.84 18.69
CA PHE A 324 7.17 -23.04 18.03
C PHE A 324 8.25 -23.90 17.37
N TRP A 325 9.28 -23.28 16.78
CA TRP A 325 10.28 -23.99 15.97
C TRP A 325 11.69 -23.89 16.53
N GLY A 326 12.10 -22.75 17.07
CA GLY A 326 13.48 -22.53 17.52
C GLY A 326 13.94 -23.48 18.60
N ARG A 327 13.08 -23.80 19.57
CA ARG A 327 13.38 -24.78 20.61
C ARG A 327 13.60 -26.17 20.04
N ARG A 328 12.74 -26.62 19.13
CA ARG A 328 12.85 -27.95 18.50
C ARG A 328 14.11 -28.05 17.64
N ALA A 329 14.45 -27.00 16.92
CA ALA A 329 15.67 -26.96 16.13
C ALA A 329 16.93 -27.04 16.99
N LEU A 330 16.98 -26.31 18.12
CA LEU A 330 18.10 -26.37 19.06
C LEU A 330 18.22 -27.74 19.73
N GLU A 331 17.13 -28.35 20.15
CA GLU A 331 17.12 -29.70 20.71
C GLU A 331 17.60 -30.73 19.67
N ALA A 332 17.18 -30.61 18.42
CA ALA A 332 17.63 -31.47 17.33
C ALA A 332 19.15 -31.29 17.03
N LEU A 333 19.64 -30.05 17.04
CA LEU A 333 21.07 -29.77 16.86
C LEU A 333 21.92 -30.33 18.02
N LYS A 334 21.46 -30.16 19.27
CA LYS A 334 22.12 -30.68 20.44
C LYS A 334 22.20 -32.19 20.40
N ASN A 335 21.10 -32.88 20.14
CA ASN A 335 21.06 -34.34 20.00
C ASN A 335 21.96 -34.84 18.86
N ARG A 336 22.08 -34.06 17.77
CA ARG A 336 22.99 -34.40 16.67
C ARG A 336 24.46 -34.24 17.09
N GLN A 337 24.80 -33.19 17.84
CA GLN A 337 26.15 -33.02 18.38
C GLN A 337 26.51 -34.13 19.38
N GLU A 338 25.61 -34.49 20.30
CA GLU A 338 25.82 -35.58 21.25
C GLU A 338 26.11 -36.90 20.54
N LYS A 339 25.32 -37.27 19.52
CA LYS A 339 25.53 -38.44 18.69
C LYS A 339 26.88 -38.43 17.94
N LEU A 340 27.32 -37.28 17.43
CA LEU A 340 28.60 -37.14 16.76
C LEU A 340 29.78 -37.27 17.76
N THR A 341 29.58 -36.80 18.98
CA THR A 341 30.61 -36.91 20.05
C THR A 341 30.70 -38.34 20.56
N GLU A 342 29.59 -39.05 20.70
CA GLU A 342 29.55 -40.48 21.04
C GLU A 342 30.20 -41.33 19.94
N ALA A 343 29.92 -41.09 18.68
CA ALA A 343 30.51 -41.80 17.54
C ALA A 343 32.02 -41.52 17.37
N ALA A 344 32.51 -40.34 17.80
CA ALA A 344 33.94 -40.00 17.79
C ALA A 344 34.69 -40.53 19.01
N GLY A 345 34.00 -40.93 20.06
CA GLY A 345 34.57 -41.45 21.33
C GLY A 345 34.59 -42.98 21.44
N GLU A 346 34.05 -43.73 20.48
CA GLU A 346 34.21 -45.19 20.45
C GLU A 346 35.65 -45.49 20.01
N PRO A 347 36.49 -46.12 20.89
CA PRO A 347 37.79 -46.60 20.47
C PRO A 347 37.61 -47.67 19.40
N ALA A 348 38.35 -47.51 18.28
CA ALA A 348 38.43 -48.53 17.24
C ALA A 348 38.64 -49.89 17.91
N GLY A 349 37.68 -50.78 17.71
CA GLY A 349 37.71 -52.12 18.31
C GLY A 349 39.05 -52.79 18.04
N GLU A 350 39.67 -53.28 19.12
CA GLU A 350 40.83 -54.15 19.04
C GLU A 350 40.56 -55.27 18.02
N GLU A 351 41.34 -55.30 16.96
CA GLU A 351 41.40 -56.43 16.03
C GLU A 351 41.80 -57.66 16.85
N PRO A 352 41.10 -58.79 16.81
CA PRO A 352 41.51 -59.97 17.52
C PRO A 352 42.83 -60.46 16.95
N ALA A 353 43.85 -60.61 17.84
CA ALA A 353 45.15 -61.15 17.49
C ALA A 353 45.03 -62.48 16.74
N PRO A 354 45.89 -62.74 15.73
CA PRO A 354 45.89 -64.02 14.98
C PRO A 354 46.19 -65.18 15.92
N ASP A 355 45.38 -66.25 15.86
CA ASP A 355 45.51 -67.51 16.60
C ASP A 355 46.69 -68.34 16.06
N ASP A 356 47.86 -68.18 16.63
CA ASP A 356 49.04 -69.02 16.35
C ASP A 356 48.86 -70.42 16.95
N ARG A 357 48.13 -71.27 16.27
CA ARG A 357 48.14 -72.71 16.52
C ARG A 357 49.01 -73.36 15.47
N GLU A 358 50.21 -73.69 15.89
CA GLU A 358 51.08 -74.61 15.15
C GLU A 358 50.42 -75.98 15.01
N PRO A 359 50.53 -76.68 13.86
CA PRO A 359 50.09 -78.05 13.70
C PRO A 359 51.19 -78.96 14.26
N HIS A 360 50.97 -79.69 15.37
CA HIS A 360 51.70 -80.89 15.73
C HIS A 360 51.34 -82.00 14.74
N GLY A 361 52.42 -82.43 14.07
CA GLY A 361 52.43 -83.64 13.28
C GLY A 361 52.41 -84.90 14.14
N ASP A 362 51.80 -85.95 13.67
CA ASP A 362 52.24 -87.26 13.50
C ASP A 362 51.36 -87.98 12.46
#